data_a23ea6de79478b037c503dc2f555069d
#
_entry.id   a23ea6de79478b037c503dc2f555069d
#
_cell.length_a   1.000
_cell.length_b   1.000
_cell.length_c   1.000
_cell.angle_alpha   90.00
_cell.angle_beta   90.00
_cell.angle_gamma   90.00
#
_symmetry.space_group_name_H-M   'P 1'
#
loop_
_entity.id
_entity.type
_entity.pdbx_description
1 polymer ?
#
loop_
_entity_poly.entity_id
_entity_poly.type
_entity_poly.pdbx_seq_one_letter_code
_entity_poly.pdbx_strand_id
1 'polypeptide(L)'
;QATSLEEQVRAQVVIAKKLLRASYSLVMYRDKRWFDDPIECGEVFLQYHPEKKLEIDRLCILLSGRPIPKRSVIGLIDAFGGWLVKQYQKTEFRIG
;
A
#
# COMPACT_ATOMS: atom_id res chain seq x y z
N GLN A 1 -11.00 2.84 -25.44
CA GLN A 1 -12.29 2.65 -24.80
C GLN A 1 -12.25 3.03 -23.36
N ALA A 2 -13.29 3.70 -22.92
CA ALA A 2 -13.38 4.14 -21.54
C ALA A 2 -13.73 2.96 -20.63
N THR A 3 -12.91 2.73 -19.63
CA THR A 3 -13.23 1.80 -18.55
C THR A 3 -14.36 2.41 -17.73
N SER A 4 -15.35 1.63 -17.32
CA SER A 4 -16.42 2.16 -16.48
C SER A 4 -15.83 2.64 -15.13
N LEU A 5 -16.50 3.61 -14.51
CA LEU A 5 -16.09 4.12 -13.20
C LEU A 5 -16.04 2.97 -12.18
N GLU A 6 -16.99 2.06 -12.26
CA GLU A 6 -17.06 0.92 -11.36
C GLU A 6 -15.82 0.03 -11.48
N GLU A 7 -15.37 -0.21 -12.72
CA GLU A 7 -14.15 -1.00 -12.95
C GLU A 7 -12.91 -0.29 -12.44
N GLN A 8 -12.84 1.03 -12.62
CA GLN A 8 -11.74 1.82 -12.10
C GLN A 8 -11.66 1.74 -10.57
N VAL A 9 -12.81 1.84 -9.90
CA VAL A 9 -12.86 1.76 -8.45
C VAL A 9 -12.44 0.38 -7.97
N ARG A 10 -12.88 -0.68 -8.64
CA ARG A 10 -12.45 -2.05 -8.30
C ARG A 10 -10.95 -2.21 -8.42
N ALA A 11 -10.36 -1.68 -9.49
CA ALA A 11 -8.92 -1.74 -9.69
C ALA A 11 -8.18 -0.99 -8.58
N GLN A 12 -8.68 0.19 -8.19
CA GLN A 12 -8.10 0.96 -7.09
C GLN A 12 -8.09 0.17 -5.78
N VAL A 13 -9.21 -0.49 -5.47
CA VAL A 13 -9.34 -1.26 -4.26
C VAL A 13 -8.35 -2.41 -4.23
N VAL A 14 -8.22 -3.13 -5.35
CA VAL A 14 -7.28 -4.25 -5.44
C VAL A 14 -5.84 -3.78 -5.25
N ILE A 15 -5.47 -2.68 -5.90
CA ILE A 15 -4.14 -2.12 -5.78
C ILE A 15 -3.86 -1.68 -4.34
N ALA A 16 -4.81 -1.01 -3.71
CA ALA A 16 -4.67 -0.55 -2.34
C ALA A 16 -4.46 -1.73 -1.37
N LYS A 17 -5.23 -2.79 -1.54
CA LYS A 17 -5.06 -4.01 -0.73
C LYS A 17 -3.66 -4.58 -0.87
N LYS A 18 -3.18 -4.70 -2.12
CA LYS A 18 -1.86 -5.26 -2.38
C LYS A 18 -0.76 -4.42 -1.77
N LEU A 19 -0.85 -3.10 -1.91
CA LEU A 19 0.17 -2.20 -1.35
C LEU A 19 0.17 -2.20 0.17
N LEU A 20 -1.01 -2.22 0.80
CA LEU A 20 -1.10 -2.28 2.25
C LEU A 20 -0.53 -3.59 2.79
N ARG A 21 -0.84 -4.71 2.16
CA ARG A 21 -0.28 -5.99 2.56
C ARG A 21 1.22 -6.06 2.32
N ALA A 22 1.69 -5.50 1.21
CA ALA A 22 3.11 -5.45 0.92
C ALA A 22 3.86 -4.60 1.94
N SER A 23 3.27 -3.48 2.39
CA SER A 23 3.89 -2.65 3.41
C SER A 23 4.00 -3.41 4.74
N TYR A 24 2.96 -4.14 5.11
CA TYR A 24 3.03 -4.96 6.32
C TYR A 24 4.07 -6.08 6.18
N SER A 25 4.16 -6.73 5.01
CA SER A 25 5.14 -7.78 4.78
C SER A 25 6.57 -7.30 5.01
N LEU A 26 6.83 -6.03 4.76
CA LEU A 26 8.14 -5.43 4.99
C LEU A 26 8.53 -5.43 6.46
N VAL A 27 7.57 -5.29 7.36
CA VAL A 27 7.82 -5.21 8.81
C VAL A 27 7.38 -6.46 9.56
N MET A 28 6.78 -7.41 8.88
CA MET A 28 6.22 -8.62 9.48
C MET A 28 7.25 -9.41 10.28
N TYR A 29 8.49 -9.46 9.82
CA TYR A 29 9.53 -10.19 10.52
C TYR A 29 9.85 -9.60 11.90
N ARG A 30 9.58 -8.31 12.11
CA ARG A 30 9.75 -7.66 13.41
C ARG A 30 8.51 -7.84 14.28
N ASP A 31 7.32 -7.72 13.66
CA ASP A 31 6.06 -7.74 14.37
C ASP A 31 5.63 -9.15 14.76
N LYS A 32 5.88 -10.12 13.89
CA LYS A 32 5.60 -11.55 14.11
C LYS A 32 4.13 -11.86 14.36
N ARG A 33 3.21 -10.99 13.93
CA ARG A 33 1.77 -11.22 13.98
C ARG A 33 1.25 -11.41 12.56
N TRP A 34 0.07 -11.95 12.44
CA TRP A 34 -0.56 -12.16 11.15
C TRP A 34 -1.84 -11.34 11.06
N PHE A 35 -1.98 -10.57 9.98
CA PHE A 35 -3.17 -9.76 9.74
C PHE A 35 -3.68 -10.01 8.34
N ASP A 36 -4.99 -10.27 8.23
CA ASP A 36 -5.66 -10.37 6.93
C ASP A 36 -6.23 -9.03 6.46
N ASP A 37 -6.64 -8.19 7.41
CA ASP A 37 -7.25 -6.91 7.10
C ASP A 37 -6.21 -5.92 6.59
N PRO A 38 -6.36 -5.41 5.35
CA PRO A 38 -5.40 -4.45 4.81
C PRO A 38 -5.25 -3.18 5.66
N ILE A 39 -6.34 -2.74 6.29
CA ILE A 39 -6.29 -1.54 7.14
C ILE A 39 -5.42 -1.80 8.37
N GLU A 40 -5.58 -2.95 9.01
CA GLU A 40 -4.74 -3.34 10.13
C GLU A 40 -3.28 -3.45 9.71
N CYS A 41 -3.03 -4.01 8.53
CA CYS A 41 -1.67 -4.08 7.97
C CYS A 41 -1.06 -2.69 7.86
N GLY A 42 -1.81 -1.72 7.36
CA GLY A 42 -1.34 -0.35 7.24
C GLY A 42 -1.07 0.30 8.60
N GLU A 43 -1.96 0.07 9.57
CA GLU A 43 -1.80 0.62 10.90
C GLU A 43 -0.52 0.09 11.58
N VAL A 44 -0.28 -1.21 11.48
CA VAL A 44 0.93 -1.81 12.05
C VAL A 44 2.17 -1.29 11.33
N PHE A 45 2.11 -1.20 10.01
CA PHE A 45 3.23 -0.65 9.24
C PHE A 45 3.60 0.76 9.74
N LEU A 46 2.61 1.60 10.05
CA LEU A 46 2.84 2.95 10.52
C LEU A 46 3.52 3.01 11.89
N GLN A 47 3.42 1.97 12.68
CA GLN A 47 4.17 1.91 13.94
C GLN A 47 5.68 1.86 13.70
N TYR A 48 6.09 1.29 12.57
CA TYR A 48 7.50 1.19 12.19
C TYR A 48 7.94 2.30 11.26
N HIS A 49 7.01 2.86 10.47
CA HIS A 49 7.28 3.89 9.47
C HIS A 49 6.24 5.01 9.55
N PRO A 50 6.24 5.78 10.67
CA PRO A 50 5.22 6.85 10.83
C PRO A 50 5.34 7.96 9.79
N GLU A 51 6.49 8.11 9.15
CA GLU A 51 6.69 9.10 8.11
C GLU A 51 5.84 8.80 6.86
N LYS A 52 5.29 7.60 6.74
CA LYS A 52 4.46 7.20 5.60
C LYS A 52 2.96 7.33 5.86
N LYS A 53 2.58 8.04 6.90
CA LYS A 53 1.17 8.19 7.27
C LYS A 53 0.32 8.74 6.13
N LEU A 54 0.82 9.73 5.40
CA LEU A 54 0.07 10.34 4.30
C LEU A 54 -0.23 9.31 3.21
N GLU A 55 0.76 8.51 2.84
CA GLU A 55 0.60 7.48 1.81
C GLU A 55 -0.38 6.39 2.26
N ILE A 56 -0.25 5.95 3.50
CA ILE A 56 -1.16 4.93 4.04
C ILE A 56 -2.59 5.46 4.13
N ASP A 57 -2.78 6.71 4.56
CA ASP A 57 -4.10 7.32 4.60
C ASP A 57 -4.74 7.37 3.21
N ARG A 58 -3.95 7.72 2.20
CA ARG A 58 -4.43 7.74 0.81
C ARG A 58 -4.80 6.35 0.31
N LEU A 59 -4.02 5.34 0.66
CA LEU A 59 -4.35 3.95 0.32
C LEU A 59 -5.66 3.52 0.98
N CYS A 60 -5.89 3.93 2.21
CA CYS A 60 -7.16 3.64 2.89
C CYS A 60 -8.34 4.31 2.19
N ILE A 61 -8.15 5.54 1.69
CA ILE A 61 -9.19 6.21 0.91
C ILE A 61 -9.49 5.44 -0.37
N LEU A 62 -8.47 4.96 -1.07
CA LEU A 62 -8.66 4.12 -2.26
C LEU A 62 -9.43 2.85 -1.90
N LEU A 63 -9.08 2.25 -0.78
CA LEU A 63 -9.70 1.01 -0.32
C LEU A 63 -11.19 1.20 0.01
N SER A 64 -11.58 2.41 0.42
CA SER A 64 -12.97 2.72 0.76
C SER A 64 -13.89 2.72 -0.47
N GLY A 65 -13.35 2.68 -1.67
CA GLY A 65 -14.12 2.68 -2.90
C GLY A 65 -14.51 4.05 -3.42
N ARG A 66 -13.94 5.12 -2.88
CA ARG A 66 -14.18 6.48 -3.38
C ARG A 66 -13.50 6.66 -4.73
N PRO A 67 -14.20 7.24 -5.72
CA PRO A 67 -13.56 7.56 -7.00
C PRO A 67 -12.46 8.58 -6.81
N ILE A 68 -11.26 8.24 -7.24
CA ILE A 68 -10.09 9.11 -7.15
C ILE A 68 -9.57 9.32 -8.58
N PRO A 69 -9.16 10.54 -8.95
CA PRO A 69 -8.61 10.76 -10.28
C PRO A 69 -7.46 9.78 -10.58
N LYS A 70 -7.49 9.20 -11.76
CA LYS A 70 -6.50 8.20 -12.17
C LYS A 70 -5.07 8.72 -12.02
N ARG A 71 -4.87 10.00 -12.32
CA ARG A 71 -3.56 10.64 -12.20
C ARG A 71 -3.03 10.59 -10.76
N SER A 72 -3.91 10.83 -9.78
CA SER A 72 -3.54 10.78 -8.37
C SER A 72 -3.21 9.37 -7.94
N VAL A 73 -3.98 8.38 -8.42
CA VAL A 73 -3.73 6.97 -8.12
C VAL A 73 -2.36 6.55 -8.65
N ILE A 74 -2.06 6.88 -9.89
CA ILE A 74 -0.78 6.53 -10.51
C ILE A 74 0.37 7.18 -9.75
N GLY A 75 0.24 8.46 -9.40
CA GLY A 75 1.27 9.17 -8.65
C GLY A 75 1.56 8.52 -7.31
N LEU A 76 0.50 8.11 -6.60
CA LEU A 76 0.65 7.44 -5.32
C LEU A 76 1.34 6.07 -5.48
N ILE A 77 0.93 5.30 -6.48
CA ILE A 77 1.52 3.98 -6.74
C ILE A 77 2.99 4.12 -7.08
N ASP A 78 3.36 5.07 -7.94
CA ASP A 78 4.74 5.27 -8.33
C ASP A 78 5.60 5.69 -7.14
N ALA A 79 5.11 6.63 -6.34
CA ALA A 79 5.87 7.15 -5.20
C ALA A 79 6.03 6.08 -4.12
N PHE A 80 4.93 5.50 -3.69
CA PHE A 80 4.95 4.54 -2.58
C PHE A 80 5.50 3.18 -3.02
N GLY A 81 5.09 2.72 -4.19
CA GLY A 81 5.60 1.46 -4.75
C GLY A 81 7.10 1.49 -4.95
N GLY A 82 7.63 2.59 -5.49
CA GLY A 82 9.06 2.76 -5.67
C GLY A 82 9.81 2.72 -4.33
N TRP A 83 9.26 3.37 -3.31
CA TRP A 83 9.84 3.35 -1.97
C TRP A 83 9.85 1.92 -1.41
N LEU A 84 8.75 1.18 -1.56
CA LEU A 84 8.66 -0.20 -1.09
C LEU A 84 9.71 -1.09 -1.77
N VAL A 85 9.85 -0.97 -3.07
CA VAL A 85 10.84 -1.76 -3.81
C VAL A 85 12.24 -1.52 -3.26
N LYS A 86 12.58 -0.27 -3.00
CA LYS A 86 13.89 0.06 -2.43
C LYS A 86 14.08 -0.56 -1.05
N GLN A 87 13.04 -0.58 -0.23
CA GLN A 87 13.13 -1.18 1.10
C GLN A 87 13.30 -2.69 1.01
N TYR A 88 12.60 -3.35 0.10
CA TYR A 88 12.77 -4.79 -0.11
C TYR A 88 14.17 -5.13 -0.60
N GLN A 89 14.72 -4.33 -1.50
CA GLN A 89 16.07 -4.52 -1.98
C GLN A 89 17.09 -4.43 -0.84
N LYS A 90 16.94 -3.47 0.05
CA LYS A 90 17.80 -3.34 1.22
C LYS A 90 17.70 -4.54 2.13
N THR A 91 16.49 -5.07 2.31
CA THR A 91 16.26 -6.24 3.15
C THR A 91 16.95 -7.48 2.56
N GLU A 92 16.83 -7.66 1.26
CA GLU A 92 17.48 -8.78 0.58
C GLU A 92 18.99 -8.74 0.75
N PHE A 93 19.59 -7.57 0.66
CA PHE A 93 21.01 -7.41 0.87
C PHE A 93 21.45 -7.83 2.27
N ARG A 94 20.63 -7.55 3.26
CA ARG A 94 20.94 -7.93 4.63
C ARG A 94 20.86 -9.43 4.86
N ILE A 95 19.95 -10.07 4.17
CA ILE A 95 19.76 -11.52 4.28
C ILE A 95 20.82 -12.27 3.50
N GLY A 96 21.18 -11.74 2.37
CA GLY A 96 22.21 -12.32 1.51
C GLY A 96 23.58 -12.06 2.05
#